data_f1d00a6e724811cba71867cd25da4288
#
_entry.id   f1d00a6e724811cba71867cd25da4288
#
_cell.length_a   1.000
_cell.length_b   1.000
_cell.length_c   1.000
_cell.angle_alpha   90.00
_cell.angle_beta   90.00
_cell.angle_gamma   90.00
#
_symmetry.space_group_name_H-M   'P 1'
#
loop_
_entity.id
_entity.type
_entity.pdbx_description
1 polymer ?
#
loop_
_entity_poly.entity_id
_entity_poly.type
_entity_poly.pdbx_seq_one_letter_code
_entity_poly.pdbx_strand_id
1 'polypeptide(L)'
;MDEAGTRNFGAHGGVFRRILVCYDGSSGARRALHVAQSLADDVGGTVELLIVIRPPAHAETSDARDEAIETERRELSAGLDEEVGNSKQRTVGALHEVIHENPADAIALFAKQHGFDLVVVGTHGRERVAHRGVGRSLESLLRQHPCPLLVV
;
A
#
# COMPACT_ATOMS: atom_id res chain seq x y z
N MET A 1 -22.67 -24.75 5.64
CA MET A 1 -22.54 -24.58 4.20
C MET A 1 -22.21 -23.14 3.93
N ASP A 2 -21.01 -22.95 3.49
CA ASP A 2 -20.31 -21.68 3.44
C ASP A 2 -20.84 -20.79 2.35
N GLU A 3 -21.59 -19.81 2.74
CA GLU A 3 -21.77 -18.67 1.87
C GLU A 3 -20.51 -17.81 1.93
N ALA A 4 -19.54 -18.19 1.09
CA ALA A 4 -18.49 -17.27 0.71
C ALA A 4 -19.18 -15.99 0.25
N GLY A 5 -19.03 -14.92 1.04
CA GLY A 5 -19.69 -13.65 0.79
C GLY A 5 -19.32 -13.11 -0.58
N THR A 6 -20.12 -13.43 -1.55
CA THR A 6 -20.15 -12.74 -2.83
C THR A 6 -20.55 -11.32 -2.54
N ARG A 7 -19.55 -10.42 -2.36
CA ARG A 7 -19.83 -9.00 -2.31
C ARG A 7 -20.55 -8.64 -3.58
N ASN A 8 -21.74 -8.14 -3.42
CA ASN A 8 -22.61 -7.73 -4.51
C ASN A 8 -21.96 -6.53 -5.21
N PHE A 9 -21.25 -6.77 -6.31
CA PHE A 9 -20.59 -5.76 -7.13
C PHE A 9 -21.56 -4.93 -7.98
N GLY A 10 -22.82 -4.95 -7.70
CA GLY A 10 -23.81 -4.35 -8.57
C GLY A 10 -25.02 -3.76 -7.89
N ALA A 11 -24.91 -2.51 -7.49
CA ALA A 11 -25.97 -1.50 -7.60
C ALA A 11 -25.41 -0.14 -7.15
N HIS A 12 -25.17 0.77 -8.08
CA HIS A 12 -24.85 2.18 -7.86
C HIS A 12 -23.37 2.54 -7.57
N GLY A 13 -22.49 2.28 -8.51
CA GLY A 13 -21.16 2.88 -8.53
C GLY A 13 -20.06 1.88 -8.85
N GLY A 14 -18.99 2.40 -9.44
CA GLY A 14 -17.86 1.63 -9.95
C GLY A 14 -17.35 0.52 -9.03
N VAL A 15 -16.71 -0.47 -9.63
CA VAL A 15 -16.26 -1.70 -8.98
C VAL A 15 -15.23 -1.41 -7.86
N PHE A 16 -14.46 -0.32 -7.99
CA PHE A 16 -13.41 0.04 -7.04
C PHE A 16 -13.71 1.41 -6.41
N ARG A 17 -14.30 1.39 -5.22
CA ARG A 17 -14.64 2.60 -4.48
C ARG A 17 -13.59 3.01 -3.47
N ARG A 18 -12.92 2.04 -2.85
CA ARG A 18 -11.90 2.27 -1.84
C ARG A 18 -10.62 1.58 -2.25
N ILE A 19 -9.68 2.37 -2.73
CA ILE A 19 -8.41 1.90 -3.29
C ILE A 19 -7.31 2.16 -2.27
N LEU A 20 -6.61 1.10 -1.87
CA LEU A 20 -5.43 1.19 -1.01
C LEU A 20 -4.16 1.13 -1.86
N VAL A 21 -3.30 2.11 -1.71
CA VAL A 21 -1.96 2.11 -2.32
C VAL A 21 -0.92 1.87 -1.23
N CYS A 22 -0.06 0.88 -1.45
CA CYS A 22 1.06 0.63 -0.56
C CYS A 22 2.26 1.46 -1.01
N TYR A 23 2.69 2.36 -0.15
CA TYR A 23 3.74 3.32 -0.45
C TYR A 23 4.98 3.09 0.41
N ASP A 24 6.13 2.91 -0.25
CA ASP A 24 7.43 2.71 0.38
C ASP A 24 8.52 3.65 -0.17
N GLY A 25 8.13 4.67 -0.93
CA GLY A 25 9.05 5.62 -1.54
C GLY A 25 9.75 5.11 -2.81
N SER A 26 9.52 3.87 -3.21
CA SER A 26 10.09 3.32 -4.45
C SER A 26 9.47 3.93 -5.70
N SER A 27 10.17 3.82 -6.84
CA SER A 27 9.62 4.23 -8.12
C SER A 27 8.37 3.43 -8.51
N GLY A 28 8.30 2.16 -8.11
CA GLY A 28 7.12 1.32 -8.27
C GLY A 28 5.92 1.83 -7.46
N ALA A 29 6.14 2.23 -6.21
CA ALA A 29 5.10 2.80 -5.35
C ALA A 29 4.56 4.14 -5.89
N ARG A 30 5.44 5.00 -6.45
CA ARG A 30 5.02 6.25 -7.10
C ARG A 30 4.15 6.00 -8.32
N ARG A 31 4.55 5.04 -9.18
CA ARG A 31 3.71 4.65 -10.32
C ARG A 31 2.36 4.08 -9.85
N ALA A 32 2.37 3.23 -8.82
CA ALA A 32 1.16 2.68 -8.24
C ALA A 32 0.20 3.79 -7.74
N LEU A 33 0.73 4.82 -7.09
CA LEU A 33 -0.05 5.97 -6.65
C LEU A 33 -0.69 6.70 -7.83
N HIS A 34 0.08 7.02 -8.88
CA HIS A 34 -0.45 7.71 -10.05
C HIS A 34 -1.53 6.90 -10.78
N VAL A 35 -1.32 5.59 -10.93
CA VAL A 35 -2.32 4.70 -11.56
C VAL A 35 -3.58 4.62 -10.71
N ALA A 36 -3.44 4.50 -9.39
CA ALA A 36 -4.58 4.45 -8.48
C ALA A 36 -5.40 5.74 -8.50
N GLN A 37 -4.73 6.90 -8.54
CA GLN A 37 -5.40 8.21 -8.63
C GLN A 37 -6.17 8.34 -9.94
N SER A 38 -5.56 7.97 -11.07
CA SER A 38 -6.23 7.98 -12.36
C SER A 38 -7.45 7.06 -12.38
N LEU A 39 -7.30 5.85 -11.85
CA LEU A 39 -8.41 4.91 -11.74
C LEU A 39 -9.53 5.44 -10.84
N ALA A 40 -9.19 6.03 -9.69
CA ALA A 40 -10.17 6.61 -8.79
C ALA A 40 -10.96 7.74 -9.44
N ASP A 41 -10.29 8.58 -10.26
CA ASP A 41 -10.96 9.63 -11.02
C ASP A 41 -11.96 9.07 -12.03
N ASP A 42 -11.60 7.98 -12.72
CA ASP A 42 -12.45 7.36 -13.72
C ASP A 42 -13.69 6.67 -13.11
N VAL A 43 -13.55 6.07 -11.94
CA VAL A 43 -14.62 5.29 -11.31
C VAL A 43 -15.35 6.03 -10.18
N GLY A 44 -14.93 7.24 -9.83
CA GLY A 44 -15.47 8.00 -8.70
C GLY A 44 -15.11 7.38 -7.35
N GLY A 45 -13.94 6.74 -7.26
CA GLY A 45 -13.41 6.14 -6.05
C GLY A 45 -12.56 7.11 -5.20
N THR A 46 -12.06 6.60 -4.09
CA THR A 46 -11.11 7.28 -3.20
C THR A 46 -9.83 6.48 -3.06
N VAL A 47 -8.70 7.18 -3.01
CA VAL A 47 -7.38 6.58 -2.77
C VAL A 47 -6.96 6.85 -1.35
N GLU A 48 -6.56 5.81 -0.64
CA GLU A 48 -5.91 5.90 0.66
C GLU A 48 -4.53 5.26 0.59
N LEU A 49 -3.59 5.80 1.32
CA LEU A 49 -2.20 5.31 1.35
C LEU A 49 -1.93 4.52 2.61
N LEU A 50 -1.16 3.47 2.48
CA LEU A 50 -0.61 2.70 3.60
C LEU A 50 0.91 2.69 3.51
N ILE A 51 1.54 3.19 4.56
CA ILE A 51 2.98 3.07 4.82
C ILE A 51 3.18 1.96 5.84
N VAL A 52 3.99 0.97 5.51
CA VAL A 52 4.42 -0.07 6.45
C VAL A 52 5.85 0.21 6.84
N ILE A 53 6.05 0.60 8.09
CA ILE A 53 7.37 0.85 8.68
C ILE A 53 7.88 -0.47 9.25
N ARG A 54 9.05 -0.91 8.80
CA ARG A 54 9.65 -2.14 9.31
C ARG A 54 10.63 -1.82 10.43
N PRO A 55 10.39 -2.34 11.64
CA PRO A 55 11.39 -2.22 12.69
C PRO A 55 12.67 -2.96 12.27
N PRO A 56 13.85 -2.44 12.65
CA PRO A 56 15.10 -3.13 12.37
C PRO A 56 15.11 -4.51 13.02
N ALA A 57 15.58 -5.52 12.27
CA ALA A 57 15.61 -6.91 12.75
C ALA A 57 16.50 -7.10 13.98
N HIS A 58 17.53 -6.26 14.12
CA HIS A 58 18.47 -6.27 15.24
C HIS A 58 18.69 -4.82 15.69
N ALA A 59 18.04 -4.44 16.78
CA ALA A 59 18.34 -3.22 17.51
C ALA A 59 18.95 -3.61 18.86
N GLU A 60 20.08 -3.02 19.21
CA GLU A 60 20.77 -3.33 20.48
C GLU A 60 19.98 -2.81 21.69
N THR A 61 19.16 -1.79 21.48
CA THR A 61 18.31 -1.17 22.51
C THR A 61 16.95 -0.79 21.96
N SER A 62 15.96 -0.58 22.84
CA SER A 62 14.64 -0.03 22.48
C SER A 62 14.77 1.34 21.83
N ASP A 63 15.65 2.20 22.37
CA ASP A 63 15.85 3.57 21.88
C ASP A 63 16.40 3.58 20.45
N ALA A 64 17.36 2.69 20.13
CA ALA A 64 17.89 2.53 18.78
C ALA A 64 16.82 2.03 17.80
N ARG A 65 15.92 1.18 18.27
CA ARG A 65 14.77 0.71 17.48
C ARG A 65 13.80 1.85 17.18
N ASP A 66 13.46 2.64 18.18
CA ASP A 66 12.52 3.74 18.06
C ASP A 66 13.09 4.86 17.16
N GLU A 67 14.38 5.15 17.28
CA GLU A 67 15.08 6.11 16.42
C GLU A 67 15.07 5.64 14.94
N ALA A 68 15.29 4.35 14.68
CA ALA A 68 15.26 3.81 13.33
C ALA A 68 13.85 3.90 12.71
N ILE A 69 12.82 3.58 13.48
CA ILE A 69 11.42 3.71 13.06
C ILE A 69 11.08 5.17 12.73
N GLU A 70 11.48 6.10 13.58
CA GLU A 70 11.22 7.53 13.39
C GLU A 70 11.99 8.10 12.19
N THR A 71 13.19 7.61 11.94
CA THR A 71 13.99 7.99 10.76
C THR A 71 13.28 7.54 9.49
N GLU A 72 12.87 6.26 9.41
CA GLU A 72 12.14 5.73 8.26
C GLU A 72 10.82 6.48 8.03
N ARG A 73 10.09 6.80 9.11
CA ARG A 73 8.86 7.59 9.04
C ARG A 73 9.08 8.94 8.37
N ARG A 74 10.11 9.69 8.80
CA ARG A 74 10.44 11.01 8.25
C ARG A 74 10.81 10.94 6.78
N GLU A 75 11.63 9.96 6.39
CA GLU A 75 12.05 9.79 4.99
C GLU A 75 10.86 9.50 4.08
N LEU A 76 9.96 8.62 4.51
CA LEU A 76 8.77 8.26 3.74
C LEU A 76 7.77 9.42 3.65
N SER A 77 7.58 10.16 4.74
CA SER A 77 6.69 11.32 4.77
C SER A 77 7.22 12.44 3.86
N ALA A 78 8.52 12.74 3.92
CA ALA A 78 9.12 13.77 3.07
C ALA A 78 9.00 13.41 1.57
N GLY A 79 9.25 12.16 1.21
CA GLY A 79 9.09 11.68 -0.17
C GLY A 79 7.63 11.75 -0.65
N LEU A 80 6.69 11.49 0.24
CA LEU A 80 5.27 11.58 -0.08
C LEU A 80 4.79 13.03 -0.24
N ASP A 81 5.24 13.93 0.62
CA ASP A 81 4.90 15.36 0.54
C ASP A 81 5.36 15.96 -0.80
N GLU A 82 6.55 15.58 -1.26
CA GLU A 82 7.05 15.97 -2.58
C GLU A 82 6.17 15.43 -3.71
N GLU A 83 5.78 14.16 -3.65
CA GLU A 83 4.98 13.51 -4.66
C GLU A 83 3.55 14.07 -4.72
N VAL A 84 2.91 14.25 -3.59
CA VAL A 84 1.55 14.81 -3.48
C VAL A 84 1.55 16.30 -3.80
N GLY A 85 2.56 17.07 -3.37
CA GLY A 85 2.68 18.51 -3.65
C GLY A 85 2.89 18.83 -5.12
N ASN A 86 3.52 17.95 -5.88
CA ASN A 86 3.74 18.08 -7.32
C ASN A 86 2.55 17.58 -8.17
N SER A 87 1.63 16.84 -7.56
CA SER A 87 0.47 16.27 -8.24
C SER A 87 -0.63 17.34 -8.40
N LYS A 88 -0.98 17.67 -9.64
CA LYS A 88 -2.20 18.43 -9.96
C LYS A 88 -3.47 17.57 -9.80
N GLN A 89 -3.32 16.33 -9.41
CA GLN A 89 -4.36 15.33 -9.26
C GLN A 89 -4.86 15.24 -7.82
N ARG A 90 -6.06 14.73 -7.69
CA ARG A 90 -6.86 14.64 -6.47
C ARG A 90 -6.11 14.24 -5.22
N THR A 91 -6.50 14.85 -4.15
CA THR A 91 -6.10 14.61 -2.78
C THR A 91 -6.24 13.13 -2.40
N VAL A 92 -5.20 12.56 -1.84
CA VAL A 92 -5.28 11.30 -1.11
C VAL A 92 -6.25 11.48 0.06
N GLY A 93 -7.22 10.59 0.19
CA GLY A 93 -8.27 10.68 1.19
C GLY A 93 -7.75 10.50 2.61
N ALA A 94 -6.80 9.58 2.82
CA ALA A 94 -6.16 9.33 4.10
C ALA A 94 -4.78 8.70 3.92
N LEU A 95 -3.91 8.96 4.90
CA LEU A 95 -2.62 8.29 5.06
C LEU A 95 -2.63 7.47 6.34
N HIS A 96 -2.30 6.20 6.21
CA HIS A 96 -2.21 5.25 7.31
C HIS A 96 -0.78 4.78 7.50
N GLU A 97 -0.39 4.59 8.73
CA GLU A 97 0.89 4.01 9.10
C GLU A 97 0.68 2.77 9.96
N VAL A 98 1.45 1.74 9.69
CA VAL A 98 1.55 0.56 10.55
C VAL A 98 3.01 0.17 10.72
N ILE A 99 3.35 -0.29 11.91
CA ILE A 99 4.68 -0.84 12.20
C ILE A 99 4.52 -2.36 12.18
N HIS A 100 5.21 -3.01 11.24
CA HIS A 100 5.11 -4.46 11.09
C HIS A 100 6.36 -5.04 10.43
N GLU A 101 6.81 -6.20 10.90
CA GLU A 101 8.00 -6.87 10.38
C GLU A 101 7.80 -7.39 8.95
N ASN A 102 6.59 -7.83 8.63
CA ASN A 102 6.23 -8.34 7.31
C ASN A 102 5.24 -7.41 6.61
N PRO A 103 5.67 -6.65 5.58
CA PRO A 103 4.78 -5.74 4.87
C PRO A 103 3.58 -6.42 4.21
N ALA A 104 3.76 -7.62 3.66
CA ALA A 104 2.66 -8.32 3.00
C ALA A 104 1.53 -8.67 3.97
N ASP A 105 1.88 -9.14 5.17
CA ASP A 105 0.90 -9.47 6.20
C ASP A 105 0.18 -8.21 6.70
N ALA A 106 0.93 -7.13 6.91
CA ALA A 106 0.36 -5.84 7.29
C ALA A 106 -0.65 -5.31 6.26
N ILE A 107 -0.28 -5.35 4.99
CA ILE A 107 -1.14 -4.89 3.89
C ILE A 107 -2.40 -5.74 3.79
N ALA A 108 -2.24 -7.07 3.82
CA ALA A 108 -3.37 -7.99 3.70
C ALA A 108 -4.35 -7.83 4.86
N LEU A 109 -3.84 -7.74 6.08
CA LEU A 109 -4.64 -7.56 7.28
C LEU A 109 -5.37 -6.20 7.26
N PHE A 110 -4.63 -5.14 6.94
CA PHE A 110 -5.18 -3.78 6.89
C PHE A 110 -6.29 -3.67 5.84
N ALA A 111 -6.03 -4.14 4.62
CA ALA A 111 -7.01 -4.11 3.54
C ALA A 111 -8.30 -4.86 3.90
N LYS A 112 -8.18 -6.03 4.53
CA LYS A 112 -9.32 -6.83 4.97
C LYS A 112 -10.10 -6.16 6.10
N GLN A 113 -9.42 -5.66 7.12
CA GLN A 113 -10.05 -5.05 8.31
C GLN A 113 -10.79 -3.76 7.96
N HIS A 114 -10.27 -2.97 7.02
CA HIS A 114 -10.84 -1.67 6.65
C HIS A 114 -11.73 -1.73 5.39
N GLY A 115 -11.93 -2.90 4.81
CA GLY A 115 -12.87 -3.11 3.72
C GLY A 115 -12.47 -2.41 2.41
N PHE A 116 -11.19 -2.41 2.09
CA PHE A 116 -10.72 -1.97 0.77
C PHE A 116 -11.15 -2.98 -0.30
N ASP A 117 -11.47 -2.49 -1.47
CA ASP A 117 -11.94 -3.29 -2.60
C ASP A 117 -10.91 -3.43 -3.73
N LEU A 118 -9.81 -2.67 -3.64
CA LEU A 118 -8.63 -2.80 -4.48
C LEU A 118 -7.37 -2.43 -3.70
N VAL A 119 -6.33 -3.22 -3.86
CA VAL A 119 -4.96 -2.87 -3.42
C VAL A 119 -4.09 -2.66 -4.65
N VAL A 120 -3.37 -1.54 -4.72
CA VAL A 120 -2.43 -1.21 -5.80
C VAL A 120 -1.02 -1.20 -5.25
N VAL A 121 -0.14 -1.95 -5.89
CA VAL A 121 1.25 -2.12 -5.46
C VAL A 121 2.21 -2.03 -6.64
N GLY A 122 3.44 -1.58 -6.38
CA GLY A 122 4.53 -1.69 -7.35
C GLY A 122 5.07 -3.12 -7.46
N THR A 123 5.67 -3.46 -8.57
CA THR A 123 6.32 -4.77 -8.80
C THR A 123 7.50 -5.01 -7.89
N HIS A 124 8.22 -3.96 -7.50
CA HIS A 124 9.39 -4.00 -6.63
C HIS A 124 9.33 -2.85 -5.61
N GLY A 125 9.63 -3.17 -4.36
CA GLY A 125 9.80 -2.18 -3.30
C GLY A 125 11.20 -1.56 -3.29
N ARG A 126 11.57 -0.91 -2.18
CA ARG A 126 12.91 -0.28 -1.97
C ARG A 126 14.05 -1.29 -2.01
N GLU A 127 13.81 -2.52 -1.62
CA GLU A 127 14.81 -3.59 -1.74
C GLU A 127 14.90 -4.03 -3.20
N ARG A 128 15.83 -3.41 -3.93
CA ARG A 128 16.22 -3.86 -5.26
C ARG A 128 17.05 -5.14 -5.12
N VAL A 129 16.41 -6.26 -5.00
CA VAL A 129 17.09 -7.52 -5.22
C VAL A 129 17.18 -7.72 -6.73
N ALA A 130 18.40 -7.92 -7.22
CA ALA A 130 18.71 -8.12 -8.66
C ALA A 130 18.17 -9.47 -9.19
N HIS A 131 16.96 -9.83 -8.81
CA HIS A 131 16.31 -11.07 -9.24
C HIS A 131 15.27 -10.77 -10.31
N ARG A 132 15.34 -11.52 -11.39
CA ARG A 132 14.31 -11.56 -12.43
C ARG A 132 13.04 -12.16 -11.83
N GLY A 133 12.12 -11.30 -11.32
CA GLY A 133 10.87 -11.74 -10.75
C GLY A 133 10.19 -10.66 -9.92
N VAL A 134 9.01 -10.95 -9.43
CA VAL A 134 8.29 -10.09 -8.49
C VAL A 134 8.94 -10.14 -7.11
N GLY A 135 8.92 -9.02 -6.38
CA GLY A 135 9.51 -8.95 -5.05
C GLY A 135 8.83 -9.92 -4.06
N ARG A 136 9.57 -10.37 -3.05
CA ARG A 136 9.07 -11.33 -2.04
C ARG A 136 7.79 -10.87 -1.35
N SER A 137 7.70 -9.59 -1.02
CA SER A 137 6.50 -9.03 -0.39
C SER A 137 5.30 -9.10 -1.32
N LEU A 138 5.48 -8.83 -2.61
CA LEU A 138 4.41 -8.94 -3.60
C LEU A 138 3.99 -10.40 -3.80
N GLU A 139 4.93 -11.33 -3.89
CA GLU A 139 4.61 -12.75 -4.00
C GLU A 139 3.81 -13.25 -2.79
N SER A 140 4.18 -12.85 -1.57
CA SER A 140 3.44 -13.17 -0.37
C SER A 140 2.05 -12.54 -0.36
N LEU A 141 1.93 -11.28 -0.79
CA LEU A 141 0.65 -10.58 -0.88
C LEU A 141 -0.28 -11.22 -1.91
N LEU A 142 0.25 -11.65 -3.06
CA LEU A 142 -0.51 -12.37 -4.08
C LEU A 142 -1.08 -13.70 -3.55
N ARG A 143 -0.35 -14.39 -2.67
CA ARG A 143 -0.85 -15.61 -2.04
C ARG A 143 -1.97 -15.36 -1.04
N GLN A 144 -1.92 -14.23 -0.34
CA GLN A 144 -2.92 -13.85 0.66
C GLN A 144 -4.18 -13.23 0.03
N HIS A 145 -4.06 -12.59 -1.14
CA HIS A 145 -5.09 -11.91 -1.92
C HIS A 145 -6.30 -11.42 -1.08
N PRO A 146 -6.10 -10.42 -0.21
CA PRO A 146 -7.14 -9.93 0.70
C PRO A 146 -8.36 -9.36 -0.04
N CYS A 147 -8.13 -8.86 -1.25
CA CYS A 147 -9.08 -8.33 -2.24
C CYS A 147 -8.39 -8.32 -3.60
N PRO A 148 -9.03 -7.86 -4.68
CA PRO A 148 -8.37 -7.61 -5.96
C PRO A 148 -7.07 -6.82 -5.81
N LEU A 149 -6.04 -7.24 -6.54
CA LEU A 149 -4.71 -6.63 -6.54
C LEU A 149 -4.39 -6.10 -7.94
N LEU A 150 -3.93 -4.87 -8.03
CA LEU A 150 -3.36 -4.28 -9.23
C LEU A 150 -1.87 -4.09 -9.02
N VAL A 151 -1.07 -4.72 -9.87
CA VAL A 151 0.39 -4.64 -9.84
C VAL A 151 0.87 -3.75 -10.99
N VAL A 152 1.68 -2.75 -10.65
CA VAL A 152 2.13 -1.71 -11.57
C VAL A 152 3.64 -1.69 -11.73
#